data_faf476d658efc676b43fe89093f05d40
#
_entry.id   faf476d658efc676b43fe89093f05d40
#
_cell.length_a   1.000
_cell.length_b   1.000
_cell.length_c   1.000
_cell.angle_alpha   90.00
_cell.angle_beta   90.00
_cell.angle_gamma   90.00
#
_symmetry.space_group_name_H-M   'P 1'
#
loop_
_entity.id
_entity.type
_entity.pdbx_description
1 polymer ?
#
loop_
_entity_poly.entity_id
_entity_poly.type
_entity_poly.pdbx_seq_one_letter_code
_entity_poly.pdbx_strand_id
1 'polypeptide(L)'
;MAVSAANLTAQPANPPGPGDRPERQAQRKQILERFDKNKDGELDEEEREAARESFRRGPNERGRPGGPPDASGRTAGPPRDRGGRARGGRGGSRRGQRIEVIPKFDKDNDGVLDKAERSAAIKYVEEQRNSEGGDDRGQRGGRPPRPDGDRAGRPPARGDRAARPDPRGGSGRPAPEPRDFSKAERLEPGNDKDLGTKLYDEGTLRTLFINFKDNEWKEEMEVFYRTDVAVPADLVVNGKLYKDVGLKYRGNSSFRSVSPDLKRSMNLYIDHKHSDQKLLGYKTLNLLNANSDPTFMREVIYSHVARNYIPAFKGNFIKVVINGESWGLYSHIQQYNKDFLEDNFGTRAGTRWKIGAGGGGSGNLRYPGDKKEDYNGFQQRTEGKEEAWKELEQFTKLLDETPVEELAEKLNGRFDLDSAMWSLALECVFQDEGYFTRGSDYNLYLDPKGRFHLLQHDGNEVMNIPGGPGMPSGLSGPKLEPFYNADNPDRPLMYKLFQVPHFKARYRHHLKTITQEWI
;
A
#
# COMPACT_ATOMS: atom_id res chain seq x y z
N MET A 1 -15.22 -23.82 61.75
CA MET A 1 -16.08 -24.60 60.82
C MET A 1 -15.36 -24.70 59.50
N ALA A 2 -15.06 -25.91 59.08
CA ALA A 2 -14.30 -26.24 57.88
C ALA A 2 -15.13 -25.96 56.63
N VAL A 3 -14.52 -25.35 55.63
CA VAL A 3 -15.04 -25.31 54.25
C VAL A 3 -14.00 -25.92 53.33
N SER A 4 -14.50 -26.90 52.65
CA SER A 4 -13.97 -27.90 51.75
C SER A 4 -13.12 -27.32 50.60
N ALA A 5 -12.00 -28.00 50.34
CA ALA A 5 -11.22 -27.90 49.11
C ALA A 5 -11.99 -28.60 47.98
N ALA A 6 -12.23 -27.88 46.88
CA ALA A 6 -12.81 -28.43 45.67
C ALA A 6 -11.83 -28.25 44.48
N ASN A 7 -11.37 -29.40 44.01
CA ASN A 7 -10.93 -29.76 42.66
C ASN A 7 -10.36 -28.66 41.73
N LEU A 8 -9.03 -28.64 41.63
CA LEU A 8 -8.31 -28.17 40.46
C LEU A 8 -8.38 -29.27 39.38
N THR A 9 -9.21 -29.06 38.38
CA THR A 9 -9.14 -29.81 37.12
C THR A 9 -7.92 -29.36 36.34
N ALA A 10 -7.08 -30.32 35.94
CA ALA A 10 -5.90 -30.12 35.12
C ALA A 10 -6.26 -29.46 33.79
N GLN A 11 -5.57 -28.36 33.46
CA GLN A 11 -5.60 -27.78 32.12
C GLN A 11 -4.97 -28.75 31.13
N PRO A 12 -5.50 -28.87 29.91
CA PRO A 12 -4.84 -29.65 28.86
C PRO A 12 -3.50 -29.01 28.49
N ALA A 13 -2.50 -29.86 28.29
CA ALA A 13 -1.13 -29.47 27.91
C ALA A 13 -1.15 -28.58 26.66
N ASN A 14 -0.39 -27.48 26.69
CA ASN A 14 -0.18 -26.61 25.53
C ASN A 14 0.34 -27.42 24.33
N PRO A 15 -0.12 -27.15 23.11
CA PRO A 15 0.45 -27.77 21.92
C PRO A 15 1.93 -27.37 21.78
N PRO A 16 2.79 -28.25 21.25
CA PRO A 16 4.23 -27.99 21.12
C PRO A 16 4.49 -26.74 20.28
N GLY A 17 5.43 -25.91 20.71
CA GLY A 17 5.80 -24.65 20.11
C GLY A 17 6.33 -24.81 18.67
N PRO A 18 6.44 -23.74 17.87
CA PRO A 18 6.84 -23.81 16.45
C PRO A 18 8.28 -24.30 16.22
N GLY A 19 9.06 -24.61 17.29
CA GLY A 19 10.40 -25.21 17.24
C GLY A 19 10.44 -26.74 17.08
N ASP A 20 9.34 -27.46 17.39
CA ASP A 20 9.33 -28.91 17.56
C ASP A 20 8.85 -29.72 16.34
N ARG A 21 8.84 -29.17 15.16
CA ARG A 21 8.49 -29.95 13.96
C ARG A 21 9.65 -30.87 13.57
N PRO A 22 9.40 -32.18 13.36
CA PRO A 22 10.44 -33.18 13.03
C PRO A 22 11.31 -32.79 11.82
N GLU A 23 10.73 -32.11 10.85
CA GLU A 23 11.45 -31.64 9.65
C GLU A 23 12.52 -30.57 9.96
N ARG A 24 12.27 -29.69 10.91
CA ARG A 24 13.26 -28.66 11.31
C ARG A 24 14.37 -29.24 12.16
N GLN A 25 14.08 -30.23 12.98
CA GLN A 25 15.09 -30.94 13.76
C GLN A 25 16.02 -31.75 12.84
N ALA A 26 15.47 -32.42 11.83
CA ALA A 26 16.26 -33.11 10.81
C ALA A 26 17.13 -32.14 9.99
N GLN A 27 16.61 -30.97 9.63
CA GLN A 27 17.36 -29.96 8.89
C GLN A 27 18.47 -29.32 9.74
N ARG A 28 18.21 -29.04 11.02
CA ARG A 28 19.21 -28.55 11.97
C ARG A 28 20.34 -29.58 12.18
N LYS A 29 19.97 -30.84 12.30
CA LYS A 29 20.92 -31.94 12.42
C LYS A 29 21.84 -32.07 11.21
N GLN A 30 21.31 -31.98 9.99
CA GLN A 30 22.08 -31.99 8.74
C GLN A 30 23.06 -30.80 8.63
N ILE A 31 22.66 -29.63 9.10
CA ILE A 31 23.51 -28.43 9.09
C ILE A 31 24.65 -28.59 10.11
N LEU A 32 24.38 -29.04 11.32
CA LEU A 32 25.41 -29.33 12.33
C LEU A 32 26.37 -30.42 11.85
N GLU A 33 25.90 -31.55 11.35
CA GLU A 33 26.77 -32.63 10.82
C GLU A 33 27.71 -32.16 9.71
N ARG A 34 27.34 -31.09 8.99
CA ARG A 34 28.14 -30.60 7.85
C ARG A 34 29.06 -29.45 8.18
N PHE A 35 28.74 -28.62 9.15
CA PHE A 35 29.44 -27.36 9.41
C PHE A 35 29.99 -27.22 10.82
N ASP A 36 29.55 -28.03 11.81
CA ASP A 36 30.08 -28.08 13.15
C ASP A 36 31.41 -28.87 13.13
N LYS A 37 32.53 -28.16 13.07
CA LYS A 37 33.87 -28.71 12.97
C LYS A 37 34.42 -29.14 14.32
N ASN A 38 34.06 -28.41 15.38
CA ASN A 38 34.53 -28.65 16.75
C ASN A 38 33.68 -29.69 17.49
N LYS A 39 32.51 -30.08 16.91
CA LYS A 39 31.54 -31.06 17.42
C LYS A 39 30.99 -30.76 18.81
N ASP A 40 30.81 -29.47 19.12
CA ASP A 40 30.19 -29.03 20.37
C ASP A 40 28.64 -28.99 20.33
N GLY A 41 28.03 -29.23 19.16
CA GLY A 41 26.59 -29.27 18.97
C GLY A 41 25.97 -27.90 18.66
N GLU A 42 26.81 -26.86 18.54
CA GLU A 42 26.40 -25.51 18.12
C GLU A 42 27.33 -25.05 16.99
N LEU A 43 26.90 -24.09 16.20
CA LEU A 43 27.76 -23.47 15.19
C LEU A 43 28.32 -22.17 15.75
N ASP A 44 29.64 -22.03 15.77
CA ASP A 44 30.32 -20.77 16.06
C ASP A 44 30.19 -19.76 14.90
N GLU A 45 30.81 -18.59 15.00
CA GLU A 45 30.63 -17.51 14.00
C GLU A 45 31.29 -17.87 12.66
N GLU A 46 32.42 -18.54 12.65
CA GLU A 46 33.11 -18.99 11.43
C GLU A 46 32.34 -20.13 10.75
N GLU A 47 31.78 -21.03 11.51
CA GLU A 47 30.98 -22.17 11.05
C GLU A 47 29.61 -21.70 10.48
N ARG A 48 29.02 -20.69 11.13
CA ARG A 48 27.80 -20.01 10.62
C ARG A 48 28.06 -19.30 9.30
N GLU A 49 29.23 -18.66 9.15
CA GLU A 49 29.58 -17.97 7.91
C GLU A 49 29.84 -18.96 6.77
N ALA A 50 30.55 -20.06 7.05
CA ALA A 50 30.77 -21.15 6.11
C ALA A 50 29.45 -21.82 5.67
N ALA A 51 28.50 -21.98 6.57
CA ALA A 51 27.17 -22.46 6.26
C ALA A 51 26.42 -21.48 5.36
N ARG A 52 26.42 -20.18 5.68
CA ARG A 52 25.80 -19.12 4.86
C ARG A 52 26.38 -19.04 3.46
N GLU A 53 27.69 -19.14 3.32
CA GLU A 53 28.39 -19.10 2.03
C GLU A 53 28.04 -20.32 1.15
N SER A 54 27.93 -21.50 1.75
CA SER A 54 27.48 -22.72 1.07
C SER A 54 26.06 -22.64 0.53
N PHE A 55 25.16 -21.92 1.20
CA PHE A 55 23.78 -21.70 0.74
C PHE A 55 23.66 -20.56 -0.29
N ARG A 56 24.61 -19.63 -0.34
CA ARG A 56 24.69 -18.59 -1.37
C ARG A 56 25.14 -19.13 -2.73
N ARG A 57 25.97 -20.17 -2.75
CA ARG A 57 26.36 -20.89 -3.97
C ARG A 57 25.26 -21.91 -4.30
N GLY A 58 24.29 -21.51 -5.13
CA GLY A 58 23.20 -22.39 -5.56
C GLY A 58 23.69 -23.68 -6.26
N PRO A 59 22.83 -24.70 -6.43
CA PRO A 59 23.22 -26.06 -6.85
C PRO A 59 23.68 -26.23 -8.32
N ASN A 60 23.96 -25.16 -9.06
CA ASN A 60 24.27 -25.23 -10.50
C ASN A 60 25.76 -25.18 -10.88
N GLU A 61 26.70 -25.25 -9.92
CA GLU A 61 28.13 -25.38 -10.24
C GLU A 61 28.69 -26.73 -9.74
N ARG A 62 28.18 -27.82 -10.24
CA ARG A 62 28.85 -29.13 -10.12
C ARG A 62 29.30 -29.61 -11.49
N GLY A 63 30.63 -29.54 -11.68
CA GLY A 63 31.40 -30.58 -12.36
C GLY A 63 31.35 -30.64 -13.87
N ARG A 64 32.32 -29.99 -14.51
CA ARG A 64 32.97 -30.58 -15.69
C ARG A 64 34.40 -30.93 -15.31
N PRO A 65 34.89 -32.18 -15.58
CA PRO A 65 36.28 -32.52 -15.36
C PRO A 65 37.18 -31.82 -16.35
N GLY A 66 38.39 -31.44 -15.90
CA GLY A 66 39.35 -30.67 -16.67
C GLY A 66 39.87 -31.42 -17.90
N GLY A 67 39.94 -30.70 -19.00
CA GLY A 67 40.79 -31.04 -20.16
C GLY A 67 42.13 -30.30 -20.06
N PRO A 68 43.19 -30.81 -20.66
CA PRO A 68 44.55 -30.29 -20.50
C PRO A 68 44.78 -28.91 -21.13
N PRO A 69 45.80 -28.15 -20.70
CA PRO A 69 46.04 -26.79 -21.16
C PRO A 69 46.67 -26.82 -22.57
N ASP A 70 46.04 -26.09 -23.47
CA ASP A 70 46.60 -25.84 -24.78
C ASP A 70 47.39 -24.51 -24.80
N ALA A 71 48.64 -24.63 -25.18
CA ALA A 71 49.58 -23.53 -25.25
C ALA A 71 49.44 -22.80 -26.60
N SER A 72 48.80 -21.65 -26.62
CA SER A 72 49.03 -20.70 -27.73
C SER A 72 48.87 -19.28 -27.22
N GLY A 73 50.04 -18.62 -27.11
CA GLY A 73 50.12 -17.18 -26.81
C GLY A 73 49.46 -16.34 -27.86
N ARG A 74 48.56 -15.44 -27.45
CA ARG A 74 48.18 -14.25 -28.21
C ARG A 74 48.09 -13.06 -27.26
N THR A 75 48.90 -12.08 -27.65
CA THR A 75 49.06 -10.75 -27.08
C THR A 75 47.74 -10.01 -26.89
N ALA A 76 47.63 -9.36 -25.73
CA ALA A 76 46.52 -8.48 -25.37
C ALA A 76 46.44 -7.25 -26.28
N GLY A 77 45.35 -7.07 -26.99
CA GLY A 77 44.99 -5.83 -27.69
C GLY A 77 44.23 -4.88 -26.73
N PRO A 78 44.21 -3.58 -27.01
CA PRO A 78 43.66 -2.56 -26.11
C PRO A 78 42.14 -2.70 -25.92
N PRO A 79 41.59 -2.19 -24.81
CA PRO A 79 40.19 -2.33 -24.48
C PRO A 79 39.32 -1.56 -25.48
N ARG A 80 38.42 -2.27 -26.13
CA ARG A 80 37.39 -1.67 -26.99
C ARG A 80 36.30 -1.07 -26.08
N ASP A 81 36.16 0.22 -26.20
CA ASP A 81 35.08 1.03 -25.68
C ASP A 81 33.72 0.41 -26.09
N ARG A 82 33.00 -0.19 -25.13
CA ARG A 82 31.65 -0.64 -25.31
C ARG A 82 30.74 0.56 -25.09
N GLY A 83 30.52 1.30 -26.16
CA GLY A 83 29.48 2.31 -26.22
C GLY A 83 28.19 1.76 -25.61
N GLY A 84 27.78 2.33 -24.47
CA GLY A 84 26.50 2.06 -23.84
C GLY A 84 25.38 2.36 -24.82
N ARG A 85 24.75 1.33 -25.38
CA ARG A 85 23.43 1.49 -25.98
C ARG A 85 22.49 1.89 -24.83
N ALA A 86 22.17 3.17 -24.77
CA ALA A 86 21.03 3.67 -24.01
C ALA A 86 19.84 2.79 -24.37
N ARG A 87 19.39 1.97 -23.42
CA ARG A 87 18.08 1.34 -23.50
C ARG A 87 17.09 2.50 -23.48
N GLY A 88 16.55 2.81 -24.64
CA GLY A 88 15.48 3.76 -24.79
C GLY A 88 14.43 3.47 -23.71
N GLY A 89 14.14 4.48 -22.87
CA GLY A 89 13.12 4.40 -21.87
C GLY A 89 11.84 3.96 -22.56
N ARG A 90 11.37 2.77 -22.25
CA ARG A 90 10.00 2.37 -22.58
C ARG A 90 9.11 3.36 -21.89
N GLY A 91 8.38 4.13 -22.67
CA GLY A 91 7.41 5.10 -22.21
C GLY A 91 6.62 4.54 -21.05
N GLY A 92 6.61 5.30 -19.92
CA GLY A 92 5.86 4.93 -18.76
C GLY A 92 4.44 4.59 -19.18
N SER A 93 3.98 3.40 -18.85
CA SER A 93 2.66 2.94 -19.25
C SER A 93 1.62 3.96 -18.76
N ARG A 94 0.85 4.54 -19.66
CA ARG A 94 -0.30 5.40 -19.38
C ARG A 94 -1.41 4.67 -18.59
N ARG A 95 -1.19 3.41 -18.22
CA ARG A 95 -2.05 2.59 -17.38
C ARG A 95 -2.19 3.21 -15.98
N GLY A 96 -3.17 4.09 -15.81
CA GLY A 96 -3.51 4.67 -14.51
C GLY A 96 -3.79 6.16 -14.52
N GLN A 97 -3.70 6.81 -15.66
CA GLN A 97 -4.07 8.21 -15.79
C GLN A 97 -5.59 8.36 -15.59
N ARG A 98 -5.98 9.38 -14.84
CA ARG A 98 -7.39 9.73 -14.63
C ARG A 98 -7.96 10.30 -15.92
N ILE A 99 -9.11 9.80 -16.37
CA ILE A 99 -9.79 10.33 -17.54
C ILE A 99 -10.59 11.55 -17.09
N GLU A 100 -10.36 12.70 -17.73
CA GLU A 100 -11.15 13.90 -17.53
C GLU A 100 -12.39 13.85 -18.43
N VAL A 101 -13.56 13.92 -17.82
CA VAL A 101 -14.86 13.76 -18.47
C VAL A 101 -15.71 15.01 -18.30
N ILE A 102 -15.77 15.59 -17.10
CA ILE A 102 -16.57 16.76 -16.79
C ILE A 102 -16.34 17.89 -17.79
N PRO A 103 -15.10 18.35 -18.10
CA PRO A 103 -14.89 19.47 -19.02
C PRO A 103 -15.42 19.25 -20.45
N LYS A 104 -15.75 18.01 -20.80
CA LYS A 104 -16.22 17.65 -22.15
C LYS A 104 -17.73 17.46 -22.24
N PHE A 105 -18.38 17.09 -21.14
CA PHE A 105 -19.76 16.66 -21.13
C PHE A 105 -20.67 17.51 -20.24
N ASP A 106 -20.12 18.32 -19.37
CA ASP A 106 -20.83 19.32 -18.55
C ASP A 106 -21.22 20.50 -19.45
N LYS A 107 -22.47 20.50 -19.90
CA LYS A 107 -22.97 21.47 -20.88
C LYS A 107 -23.50 22.74 -20.22
N ASP A 108 -24.02 22.63 -19.01
CA ASP A 108 -24.57 23.75 -18.26
C ASP A 108 -23.52 24.40 -17.33
N ASN A 109 -22.30 23.82 -17.28
CA ASN A 109 -21.15 24.28 -16.49
C ASN A 109 -21.43 24.39 -14.99
N ASP A 110 -22.27 23.50 -14.45
CA ASP A 110 -22.55 23.43 -13.01
C ASP A 110 -21.51 22.61 -12.22
N GLY A 111 -20.56 21.98 -12.91
CA GLY A 111 -19.46 21.20 -12.36
C GLY A 111 -19.79 19.74 -12.05
N VAL A 112 -21.01 19.31 -12.34
CA VAL A 112 -21.48 17.93 -12.19
C VAL A 112 -22.19 17.48 -13.46
N LEU A 113 -22.18 16.17 -13.73
CA LEU A 113 -22.90 15.65 -14.88
C LEU A 113 -24.32 15.21 -14.47
N ASP A 114 -25.34 15.73 -15.14
CA ASP A 114 -26.71 15.23 -15.05
C ASP A 114 -26.85 13.84 -15.69
N LYS A 115 -28.04 13.23 -15.65
CA LYS A 115 -28.24 11.86 -16.20
C LYS A 115 -27.98 11.78 -17.70
N ALA A 116 -28.39 12.79 -18.47
CA ALA A 116 -28.22 12.80 -19.92
C ALA A 116 -26.76 12.98 -20.30
N GLU A 117 -26.05 13.83 -19.58
CA GLU A 117 -24.62 14.08 -19.74
C GLU A 117 -23.79 12.86 -19.36
N ARG A 118 -24.12 12.18 -18.23
CA ARG A 118 -23.48 10.92 -17.86
C ARG A 118 -23.70 9.84 -18.91
N SER A 119 -24.93 9.70 -19.42
CA SER A 119 -25.24 8.72 -20.48
C SER A 119 -24.44 9.00 -21.75
N ALA A 120 -24.27 10.27 -22.13
CA ALA A 120 -23.43 10.64 -23.27
C ALA A 120 -21.93 10.37 -23.01
N ALA A 121 -21.47 10.52 -21.78
CA ALA A 121 -20.09 10.34 -21.39
C ALA A 121 -19.67 8.85 -21.28
N ILE A 122 -20.59 7.94 -20.99
CA ILE A 122 -20.31 6.50 -20.84
C ILE A 122 -19.56 5.94 -22.04
N LYS A 123 -20.09 6.16 -23.24
CA LYS A 123 -19.49 5.68 -24.48
C LYS A 123 -18.07 6.21 -24.69
N TYR A 124 -17.84 7.48 -24.41
CA TYR A 124 -16.54 8.09 -24.50
C TYR A 124 -15.53 7.42 -23.53
N VAL A 125 -15.91 7.19 -22.27
CA VAL A 125 -15.04 6.56 -21.27
C VAL A 125 -14.70 5.13 -21.68
N GLU A 126 -15.66 4.37 -22.20
CA GLU A 126 -15.45 3.02 -22.71
C GLU A 126 -14.50 3.00 -23.93
N GLU A 127 -14.66 3.92 -24.87
CA GLU A 127 -13.77 4.07 -26.03
C GLU A 127 -12.33 4.41 -25.59
N GLN A 128 -12.15 5.34 -24.64
CA GLN A 128 -10.82 5.68 -24.11
C GLN A 128 -10.14 4.45 -23.45
N ARG A 129 -10.87 3.66 -22.70
CA ARG A 129 -10.34 2.45 -22.07
C ARG A 129 -9.98 1.35 -23.07
N ASN A 130 -10.79 1.19 -24.09
CA ASN A 130 -10.55 0.23 -25.16
C ASN A 130 -9.33 0.62 -26.00
N SER A 131 -9.12 1.90 -26.26
CA SER A 131 -7.92 2.39 -26.97
C SER A 131 -6.64 2.19 -26.18
N GLU A 132 -6.68 2.33 -24.85
CA GLU A 132 -5.52 2.05 -23.97
C GLU A 132 -5.25 0.54 -23.81
N GLY A 133 -6.25 -0.31 -23.99
CA GLY A 133 -6.13 -1.78 -23.92
C GLY A 133 -5.69 -2.45 -25.22
N GLY A 134 -5.74 -1.75 -26.34
CA GLY A 134 -5.51 -2.31 -27.68
C GLY A 134 -4.06 -2.61 -28.04
N ASP A 135 -3.11 -1.90 -27.46
CA ASP A 135 -1.68 -2.03 -27.84
C ASP A 135 -0.96 -3.26 -27.26
N ASP A 136 -1.54 -3.96 -26.30
CA ASP A 136 -0.85 -5.10 -25.63
C ASP A 136 -1.29 -6.48 -26.14
N ARG A 137 -2.29 -6.56 -27.02
CA ARG A 137 -2.71 -7.83 -27.67
C ARG A 137 -2.10 -8.06 -29.05
N GLY A 138 -1.48 -7.06 -29.65
CA GLY A 138 -1.00 -7.07 -31.04
C GLY A 138 0.45 -7.47 -31.28
N GLN A 139 1.31 -7.53 -30.26
CA GLN A 139 2.75 -7.81 -30.44
C GLN A 139 3.27 -9.01 -29.63
N ARG A 140 2.53 -10.07 -29.54
CA ARG A 140 3.18 -11.38 -29.46
C ARG A 140 3.43 -11.84 -30.89
N GLY A 141 4.45 -11.19 -31.50
CA GLY A 141 4.93 -11.56 -32.80
C GLY A 141 5.16 -13.05 -32.89
N GLY A 142 4.42 -13.69 -33.75
CA GLY A 142 4.70 -15.03 -34.18
C GLY A 142 6.16 -15.09 -34.64
N ARG A 143 6.93 -15.98 -34.06
CA ARG A 143 8.26 -16.31 -34.58
C ARG A 143 8.07 -16.70 -36.04
N PRO A 144 8.82 -16.11 -36.99
CA PRO A 144 8.74 -16.54 -38.37
C PRO A 144 9.04 -18.05 -38.47
N PRO A 145 8.35 -18.80 -39.33
CA PRO A 145 8.64 -20.21 -39.54
C PRO A 145 10.10 -20.35 -39.97
N ARG A 146 10.84 -21.23 -39.31
CA ARG A 146 12.19 -21.62 -39.78
C ARG A 146 12.02 -22.46 -41.06
N PRO A 147 12.84 -22.24 -42.07
CA PRO A 147 12.83 -23.08 -43.27
C PRO A 147 13.14 -24.54 -42.89
N ASP A 148 12.39 -25.46 -43.50
CA ASP A 148 12.58 -26.88 -43.38
C ASP A 148 13.96 -27.31 -43.87
N GLY A 149 14.75 -27.83 -42.94
CA GLY A 149 16.01 -28.51 -43.20
C GLY A 149 16.04 -29.80 -42.38
N ASP A 150 16.01 -30.88 -43.05
CA ASP A 150 16.31 -32.26 -42.66
C ASP A 150 16.27 -32.66 -41.19
N ARG A 151 15.24 -33.41 -40.80
CA ARG A 151 15.26 -34.32 -39.66
C ARG A 151 14.66 -35.69 -40.01
N ALA A 152 15.51 -36.54 -40.58
CA ALA A 152 15.33 -38.01 -40.47
C ALA A 152 15.77 -38.43 -39.06
N GLY A 153 14.91 -39.20 -38.36
CA GLY A 153 15.29 -39.98 -37.19
C GLY A 153 14.87 -39.49 -35.83
N ARG A 154 13.58 -39.57 -35.49
CA ARG A 154 13.13 -39.69 -34.10
C ARG A 154 11.95 -40.68 -33.99
N PRO A 155 12.02 -41.60 -33.02
CA PRO A 155 10.93 -42.57 -32.82
C PRO A 155 9.67 -41.90 -32.23
N PRO A 156 8.47 -42.47 -32.41
CA PRO A 156 7.21 -41.88 -32.00
C PRO A 156 7.09 -41.79 -30.45
N ALA A 157 6.62 -40.65 -29.97
CA ALA A 157 6.35 -40.41 -28.58
C ALA A 157 5.13 -41.21 -28.12
N ARG A 158 5.31 -42.03 -27.11
CA ARG A 158 4.25 -42.73 -26.36
C ARG A 158 3.35 -41.72 -25.64
N GLY A 159 2.07 -42.11 -25.63
CA GLY A 159 0.89 -41.49 -25.13
C GLY A 159 0.89 -40.74 -23.80
N ASP A 160 -0.12 -39.93 -23.69
CA ASP A 160 -0.79 -39.38 -22.52
C ASP A 160 0.05 -39.20 -21.26
N ARG A 161 0.65 -38.01 -21.16
CA ARG A 161 1.01 -37.44 -19.88
C ARG A 161 -0.03 -36.38 -19.54
N ALA A 162 -0.85 -36.70 -18.54
CA ALA A 162 -1.70 -35.75 -17.86
C ALA A 162 -0.91 -34.46 -17.59
N ALA A 163 -1.50 -33.32 -17.90
CA ALA A 163 -0.93 -32.01 -17.68
C ALA A 163 -0.50 -31.89 -16.22
N ARG A 164 0.79 -31.67 -15.96
CA ARG A 164 1.28 -31.32 -14.63
C ARG A 164 0.68 -29.96 -14.29
N PRO A 165 0.09 -29.80 -13.10
CA PRO A 165 -0.37 -28.48 -12.65
C PRO A 165 0.82 -27.53 -12.57
N ASP A 166 0.63 -26.31 -13.08
CA ASP A 166 1.60 -25.21 -13.01
C ASP A 166 1.87 -24.87 -11.52
N PRO A 167 3.10 -24.98 -11.02
CA PRO A 167 3.42 -24.67 -9.64
C PRO A 167 3.27 -23.18 -9.27
N ARG A 168 2.83 -22.33 -10.20
CA ARG A 168 2.44 -20.94 -9.98
C ARG A 168 0.94 -20.73 -9.81
N GLY A 169 0.18 -21.82 -9.66
CA GLY A 169 -1.24 -21.77 -9.32
C GLY A 169 -1.40 -21.05 -7.97
N GLY A 170 -1.83 -19.80 -8.02
CA GLY A 170 -2.22 -19.05 -6.86
C GLY A 170 -3.20 -19.87 -6.01
N SER A 171 -3.08 -19.78 -4.71
CA SER A 171 -3.93 -20.40 -3.71
C SER A 171 -5.39 -20.36 -4.19
N GLY A 172 -5.92 -21.51 -4.60
CA GLY A 172 -7.29 -21.66 -5.07
C GLY A 172 -8.28 -21.45 -3.92
N ARG A 173 -8.42 -20.22 -3.47
CA ARG A 173 -9.62 -19.82 -2.76
C ARG A 173 -10.72 -19.76 -3.82
N PRO A 174 -11.82 -20.50 -3.63
CA PRO A 174 -12.97 -20.36 -4.50
C PRO A 174 -13.32 -18.86 -4.57
N ALA A 175 -13.68 -18.39 -5.77
CA ALA A 175 -14.20 -17.04 -5.92
C ALA A 175 -15.35 -16.86 -4.91
N PRO A 176 -15.38 -15.75 -4.17
CA PRO A 176 -16.49 -15.51 -3.24
C PRO A 176 -17.81 -15.56 -4.04
N GLU A 177 -18.79 -16.26 -3.48
CA GLU A 177 -20.12 -16.32 -4.10
C GLU A 177 -20.68 -14.91 -4.28
N PRO A 178 -21.38 -14.64 -5.38
CA PRO A 178 -22.09 -13.38 -5.58
C PRO A 178 -23.01 -13.10 -4.40
N ARG A 179 -23.06 -11.85 -3.96
CA ARG A 179 -23.97 -11.47 -2.87
C ARG A 179 -25.41 -11.65 -3.30
N ASP A 180 -26.17 -12.44 -2.55
CA ASP A 180 -27.61 -12.56 -2.73
C ASP A 180 -28.30 -11.37 -2.04
N PHE A 181 -28.62 -10.34 -2.80
CA PHE A 181 -29.28 -9.14 -2.30
C PHE A 181 -30.74 -9.39 -1.88
N SER A 182 -31.34 -10.50 -2.28
CA SER A 182 -32.70 -10.88 -1.80
C SER A 182 -32.73 -11.15 -0.30
N LYS A 183 -31.58 -11.51 0.27
CA LYS A 183 -31.40 -11.76 1.71
C LYS A 183 -30.79 -10.56 2.47
N ALA A 184 -30.55 -9.44 1.80
CA ALA A 184 -30.02 -8.26 2.46
C ALA A 184 -31.05 -7.70 3.46
N GLU A 185 -30.56 -7.37 4.66
CA GLU A 185 -31.38 -6.67 5.65
C GLU A 185 -31.84 -5.34 5.05
N ARG A 186 -33.16 -5.11 5.04
CA ARG A 186 -33.74 -3.84 4.61
C ARG A 186 -33.91 -2.92 5.81
N LEU A 187 -33.43 -1.69 5.64
CA LEU A 187 -33.42 -0.68 6.69
C LEU A 187 -33.93 0.64 6.14
N GLU A 188 -34.81 1.27 6.91
CA GLU A 188 -35.30 2.61 6.63
C GLU A 188 -34.66 3.62 7.59
N PRO A 189 -34.51 4.90 7.18
CA PRO A 189 -34.03 5.94 8.06
C PRO A 189 -34.94 6.05 9.30
N GLY A 190 -34.41 5.70 10.46
CA GLY A 190 -35.08 5.92 11.72
C GLY A 190 -34.99 7.37 12.18
N ASN A 191 -35.68 7.66 13.28
CA ASN A 191 -35.56 8.95 13.96
C ASN A 191 -34.31 9.01 14.84
N ASP A 192 -33.17 8.56 14.34
CA ASP A 192 -31.87 8.64 15.03
C ASP A 192 -31.50 10.12 15.22
N LYS A 193 -32.21 10.75 16.15
CA LYS A 193 -31.95 12.12 16.54
C LYS A 193 -30.75 12.09 17.46
N ASP A 194 -29.75 12.86 17.12
CA ASP A 194 -28.68 13.27 18.03
C ASP A 194 -27.61 12.24 18.36
N LEU A 195 -26.96 11.67 17.33
CA LEU A 195 -25.74 10.87 17.48
C LEU A 195 -24.48 11.76 17.66
N GLY A 196 -24.60 12.86 18.42
CA GLY A 196 -23.47 13.75 18.72
C GLY A 196 -22.99 14.61 17.54
N THR A 197 -22.12 15.56 17.83
CA THR A 197 -21.68 16.62 16.89
C THR A 197 -20.37 16.33 16.18
N LYS A 198 -19.67 15.24 16.53
CA LYS A 198 -18.38 14.88 15.95
C LYS A 198 -18.54 13.73 14.95
N LEU A 199 -18.16 13.94 13.68
CA LEU A 199 -18.24 12.90 12.65
C LEU A 199 -17.38 11.67 13.00
N TYR A 200 -16.18 11.90 13.53
CA TYR A 200 -15.21 10.86 13.92
C TYR A 200 -15.27 10.55 15.42
N ASP A 201 -16.46 10.54 15.98
CA ASP A 201 -16.65 10.04 17.35
C ASP A 201 -16.51 8.52 17.35
N GLU A 202 -15.57 8.00 18.13
CA GLU A 202 -15.23 6.56 18.17
C GLU A 202 -16.31 5.74 18.91
N GLY A 203 -17.07 6.37 19.81
CA GLY A 203 -18.18 5.76 20.52
C GLY A 203 -19.50 5.70 19.73
N THR A 204 -19.56 6.30 18.56
CA THR A 204 -20.81 6.46 17.79
C THR A 204 -20.77 5.71 16.46
N LEU A 205 -21.63 4.72 16.28
CA LEU A 205 -21.86 4.05 15.02
C LEU A 205 -23.02 4.72 14.27
N ARG A 206 -22.71 5.53 13.25
CA ARG A 206 -23.71 6.17 12.38
C ARG A 206 -24.10 5.27 11.23
N THR A 207 -25.35 5.42 10.77
CA THR A 207 -25.82 4.80 9.53
C THR A 207 -25.99 5.88 8.45
N LEU A 208 -25.37 5.65 7.30
CA LEU A 208 -25.55 6.46 6.09
C LEU A 208 -26.58 5.78 5.20
N PHE A 209 -27.73 6.41 4.97
CA PHE A 209 -28.74 5.95 4.04
C PHE A 209 -28.55 6.69 2.71
N ILE A 210 -28.02 6.00 1.73
CA ILE A 210 -27.68 6.52 0.41
C ILE A 210 -28.74 6.06 -0.57
N ASN A 211 -29.42 7.00 -1.23
CA ASN A 211 -30.50 6.72 -2.14
C ASN A 211 -30.13 7.22 -3.54
N PHE A 212 -29.75 6.29 -4.42
CA PHE A 212 -29.58 6.59 -5.84
C PHE A 212 -30.94 6.70 -6.53
N LYS A 213 -31.08 7.67 -7.41
CA LYS A 213 -32.31 7.89 -8.19
C LYS A 213 -32.46 6.87 -9.32
N ASP A 214 -31.32 6.35 -9.80
CA ASP A 214 -31.25 5.42 -10.92
C ASP A 214 -30.85 4.01 -10.44
N ASN A 215 -31.41 2.99 -11.07
CA ASN A 215 -31.08 1.60 -10.75
C ASN A 215 -29.71 1.19 -11.33
N GLU A 216 -29.23 1.88 -12.36
CA GLU A 216 -27.95 1.62 -13.03
C GLU A 216 -26.75 2.25 -12.30
N TRP A 217 -26.92 2.72 -11.09
CA TRP A 217 -25.87 3.41 -10.33
C TRP A 217 -24.58 2.59 -10.19
N LYS A 218 -24.67 1.26 -10.10
CA LYS A 218 -23.48 0.39 -9.98
C LYS A 218 -22.66 0.40 -11.26
N GLU A 219 -23.33 0.25 -12.39
CA GLU A 219 -22.75 0.27 -13.71
C GLU A 219 -22.12 1.62 -14.00
N GLU A 220 -22.81 2.71 -13.65
CA GLU A 220 -22.27 4.07 -13.77
C GLU A 220 -21.01 4.25 -12.89
N MET A 221 -21.03 3.80 -11.62
CA MET A 221 -19.86 3.88 -10.76
C MET A 221 -18.68 3.03 -11.26
N GLU A 222 -18.93 1.90 -11.93
CA GLU A 222 -17.90 1.08 -12.61
C GLU A 222 -17.30 1.85 -13.81
N VAL A 223 -18.14 2.39 -14.67
CA VAL A 223 -17.72 3.13 -15.86
C VAL A 223 -16.95 4.39 -15.46
N PHE A 224 -17.38 5.11 -14.43
CA PHE A 224 -16.70 6.33 -13.98
C PHE A 224 -15.58 6.11 -12.96
N TYR A 225 -15.22 4.86 -12.66
CA TYR A 225 -14.04 4.58 -11.85
C TYR A 225 -12.78 5.18 -12.49
N ARG A 226 -11.97 5.92 -11.74
CA ARG A 226 -10.78 6.66 -12.20
C ARG A 226 -11.07 7.78 -13.23
N THR A 227 -12.27 8.33 -13.17
CA THR A 227 -12.59 9.59 -13.87
C THR A 227 -12.77 10.72 -12.86
N ASP A 228 -13.14 11.91 -13.29
CA ASP A 228 -13.55 13.03 -12.42
C ASP A 228 -15.04 12.98 -12.07
N VAL A 229 -15.85 12.17 -12.73
CA VAL A 229 -17.30 12.06 -12.51
C VAL A 229 -17.61 11.33 -11.19
N ALA A 230 -18.54 11.86 -10.40
CA ALA A 230 -19.21 11.16 -9.31
C ALA A 230 -20.69 10.94 -9.66
N VAL A 231 -21.24 9.81 -9.21
CA VAL A 231 -22.66 9.47 -9.45
C VAL A 231 -23.50 10.10 -8.33
N PRO A 232 -24.50 10.92 -8.67
CA PRO A 232 -25.31 11.63 -7.67
C PRO A 232 -26.28 10.70 -6.93
N ALA A 233 -26.45 10.98 -5.65
CA ALA A 233 -27.42 10.32 -4.78
C ALA A 233 -27.93 11.31 -3.72
N ASP A 234 -28.98 10.95 -3.02
CA ASP A 234 -29.40 11.63 -1.81
C ASP A 234 -28.90 10.86 -0.58
N LEU A 235 -28.49 11.56 0.46
CA LEU A 235 -27.99 10.98 1.71
C LEU A 235 -28.89 11.38 2.87
N VAL A 236 -29.32 10.41 3.66
CA VAL A 236 -29.94 10.68 4.97
C VAL A 236 -29.04 10.16 6.07
N VAL A 237 -28.74 11.02 7.03
CA VAL A 237 -27.97 10.67 8.23
C VAL A 237 -28.41 11.50 9.42
N ASN A 238 -28.56 10.90 10.58
CA ASN A 238 -29.09 11.53 11.79
C ASN A 238 -30.43 12.25 11.54
N GLY A 239 -31.31 11.66 10.71
CA GLY A 239 -32.61 12.23 10.34
C GLY A 239 -32.53 13.47 9.42
N LYS A 240 -31.34 13.90 8.97
CA LYS A 240 -31.15 15.05 8.07
C LYS A 240 -30.88 14.57 6.65
N LEU A 241 -31.58 15.18 5.69
CA LEU A 241 -31.37 14.97 4.26
C LEU A 241 -30.27 15.89 3.71
N TYR A 242 -29.32 15.31 2.97
CA TYR A 242 -28.31 15.97 2.15
C TYR A 242 -28.57 15.59 0.70
N LYS A 243 -29.00 16.55 -0.12
CA LYS A 243 -29.35 16.30 -1.51
C LYS A 243 -28.13 16.31 -2.42
N ASP A 244 -28.23 15.55 -3.50
CA ASP A 244 -27.29 15.54 -4.62
C ASP A 244 -25.82 15.41 -4.17
N VAL A 245 -25.57 14.53 -3.22
CA VAL A 245 -24.21 14.09 -2.85
C VAL A 245 -23.63 13.25 -3.97
N GLY A 246 -22.29 13.19 -4.11
CA GLY A 246 -21.65 12.41 -5.16
C GLY A 246 -20.92 11.18 -4.64
N LEU A 247 -21.06 10.06 -5.31
CA LEU A 247 -20.33 8.83 -4.96
C LEU A 247 -19.40 8.37 -6.09
N LYS A 248 -18.25 7.81 -5.70
CA LYS A 248 -17.29 7.19 -6.62
C LYS A 248 -16.69 5.96 -5.97
N TYR A 249 -16.44 4.92 -6.76
CA TYR A 249 -15.55 3.85 -6.31
C TYR A 249 -14.11 4.34 -6.17
N ARG A 250 -13.42 3.80 -5.17
CA ARG A 250 -12.02 4.12 -4.87
C ARG A 250 -11.19 2.84 -4.67
N GLY A 251 -9.91 3.04 -4.47
CA GLY A 251 -8.92 1.97 -4.29
C GLY A 251 -8.20 1.62 -5.59
N ASN A 252 -7.22 0.78 -5.51
CA ASN A 252 -6.47 0.24 -6.66
C ASN A 252 -6.52 -1.29 -6.61
N SER A 253 -5.75 -1.91 -5.73
CA SER A 253 -5.79 -3.36 -5.47
C SER A 253 -7.15 -3.78 -4.93
N SER A 254 -7.67 -3.08 -3.92
CA SER A 254 -8.97 -3.35 -3.30
C SER A 254 -10.16 -3.21 -4.26
N PHE A 255 -10.07 -2.36 -5.28
CA PHE A 255 -11.09 -2.28 -6.34
C PHE A 255 -11.02 -3.48 -7.29
N ARG A 256 -9.80 -3.85 -7.74
CA ARG A 256 -9.60 -4.92 -8.74
C ARG A 256 -9.81 -6.31 -8.19
N SER A 257 -9.51 -6.53 -6.91
CA SER A 257 -9.64 -7.82 -6.24
C SER A 257 -11.05 -8.14 -5.76
N VAL A 258 -11.97 -7.16 -5.82
CA VAL A 258 -13.35 -7.31 -5.36
C VAL A 258 -14.29 -7.31 -6.56
N SER A 259 -15.14 -8.35 -6.65
CA SER A 259 -16.17 -8.44 -7.70
C SER A 259 -17.11 -7.22 -7.69
N PRO A 260 -17.65 -6.79 -8.84
CA PRO A 260 -18.63 -5.69 -8.94
C PRO A 260 -19.83 -5.84 -8.01
N ASP A 261 -20.28 -7.05 -7.76
CA ASP A 261 -21.43 -7.35 -6.90
C ASP A 261 -21.10 -7.33 -5.40
N LEU A 262 -19.85 -7.17 -5.05
CA LEU A 262 -19.41 -7.17 -3.66
C LEU A 262 -19.16 -5.75 -3.14
N LYS A 263 -19.03 -5.65 -1.82
CA LYS A 263 -18.76 -4.39 -1.13
C LYS A 263 -17.41 -3.79 -1.52
N ARG A 264 -17.42 -2.67 -2.23
CA ARG A 264 -16.24 -1.90 -2.62
C ARG A 264 -16.07 -0.64 -1.81
N SER A 265 -14.84 -0.13 -1.74
CA SER A 265 -14.55 1.15 -1.12
C SER A 265 -15.07 2.30 -1.96
N MET A 266 -15.60 3.34 -1.30
CA MET A 266 -16.22 4.50 -1.93
C MET A 266 -15.70 5.81 -1.35
N ASN A 267 -15.68 6.85 -2.17
CA ASN A 267 -15.65 8.24 -1.72
C ASN A 267 -17.08 8.80 -1.81
N LEU A 268 -17.49 9.50 -0.77
CA LEU A 268 -18.74 10.23 -0.70
C LEU A 268 -18.42 11.73 -0.58
N TYR A 269 -18.87 12.51 -1.55
CA TYR A 269 -18.71 13.96 -1.62
C TYR A 269 -20.01 14.64 -1.21
N ILE A 270 -20.04 15.24 -0.04
CA ILE A 270 -21.22 15.88 0.54
C ILE A 270 -21.56 17.17 -0.22
N ASP A 271 -20.52 17.87 -0.67
CA ASP A 271 -20.60 19.14 -1.39
C ASP A 271 -20.65 18.97 -2.92
N HIS A 272 -21.04 17.80 -3.42
CA HIS A 272 -20.96 17.47 -4.86
C HIS A 272 -21.68 18.50 -5.75
N LYS A 273 -22.94 18.76 -5.51
CA LYS A 273 -23.71 19.80 -6.21
C LYS A 273 -23.86 21.08 -5.39
N HIS A 274 -23.92 20.97 -4.08
CA HIS A 274 -24.14 22.09 -3.17
C HIS A 274 -22.84 22.37 -2.39
N SER A 275 -22.05 23.33 -2.87
CA SER A 275 -20.67 23.61 -2.41
C SER A 275 -20.54 24.00 -0.93
N ASP A 276 -21.61 24.47 -0.31
CA ASP A 276 -21.71 24.81 1.12
C ASP A 276 -22.09 23.61 2.02
N GLN A 277 -22.57 22.50 1.41
CA GLN A 277 -23.04 21.34 2.13
C GLN A 277 -21.90 20.59 2.83
N LYS A 278 -22.09 20.30 4.10
CA LYS A 278 -21.13 19.58 4.94
C LYS A 278 -21.86 18.65 5.90
N LEU A 279 -21.29 17.47 6.12
CA LEU A 279 -21.71 16.55 7.18
C LEU A 279 -20.80 16.74 8.39
N LEU A 280 -21.34 17.34 9.46
CA LEU A 280 -20.60 17.61 10.71
C LEU A 280 -19.20 18.25 10.48
N GLY A 281 -19.14 19.21 9.55
CA GLY A 281 -17.94 19.98 9.21
C GLY A 281 -17.13 19.45 8.03
N TYR A 282 -17.36 18.21 7.57
CA TYR A 282 -16.59 17.57 6.51
C TYR A 282 -17.33 17.50 5.19
N LYS A 283 -16.59 17.64 4.09
CA LYS A 283 -17.09 17.59 2.72
C LYS A 283 -16.90 16.24 2.05
N THR A 284 -15.91 15.47 2.47
CA THR A 284 -15.57 14.17 1.86
C THR A 284 -15.43 13.09 2.92
N LEU A 285 -16.07 11.96 2.69
CA LEU A 285 -15.97 10.76 3.50
C LEU A 285 -15.33 9.63 2.69
N ASN A 286 -14.36 8.92 3.29
CA ASN A 286 -13.80 7.69 2.73
C ASN A 286 -14.44 6.49 3.41
N LEU A 287 -15.16 5.70 2.66
CA LEU A 287 -15.81 4.48 3.11
C LEU A 287 -15.00 3.28 2.60
N LEU A 288 -14.21 2.65 3.47
CA LEU A 288 -13.29 1.59 3.12
C LEU A 288 -13.90 0.22 3.39
N ASN A 289 -13.77 -0.69 2.42
CA ASN A 289 -14.39 -2.00 2.48
C ASN A 289 -13.65 -3.02 3.36
N ALA A 290 -12.46 -2.66 3.87
CA ALA A 290 -11.58 -3.53 4.66
C ALA A 290 -11.27 -4.88 3.96
N ASN A 291 -11.05 -4.89 2.65
CA ASN A 291 -10.94 -6.10 1.82
C ASN A 291 -9.89 -7.11 2.32
N SER A 292 -8.75 -6.64 2.83
CA SER A 292 -7.66 -7.46 3.37
C SER A 292 -7.66 -7.58 4.89
N ASP A 293 -8.59 -6.91 5.57
CA ASP A 293 -8.71 -6.92 7.02
C ASP A 293 -9.96 -7.66 7.50
N PRO A 294 -9.87 -8.94 7.91
CA PRO A 294 -11.02 -9.70 8.40
C PRO A 294 -11.58 -9.17 9.72
N THR A 295 -10.84 -8.31 10.42
CA THR A 295 -11.28 -7.70 11.68
C THR A 295 -12.02 -6.40 11.49
N PHE A 296 -11.85 -5.72 10.35
CA PHE A 296 -12.28 -4.35 10.05
C PHE A 296 -11.63 -3.26 10.91
N MET A 297 -10.77 -3.63 11.86
CA MET A 297 -10.31 -2.75 12.93
C MET A 297 -8.94 -2.14 12.68
N ARG A 298 -8.10 -2.73 11.83
CA ARG A 298 -6.68 -2.39 11.72
C ARG A 298 -6.44 -0.91 11.50
N GLU A 299 -7.04 -0.34 10.47
CA GLU A 299 -6.83 1.06 10.10
C GLU A 299 -7.42 2.04 11.14
N VAL A 300 -8.56 1.67 11.74
CA VAL A 300 -9.19 2.49 12.79
C VAL A 300 -8.33 2.49 14.06
N ILE A 301 -7.84 1.32 14.50
CA ILE A 301 -6.95 1.20 15.66
C ILE A 301 -5.64 1.93 15.40
N TYR A 302 -5.02 1.71 14.25
CA TYR A 302 -3.77 2.37 13.90
C TYR A 302 -3.92 3.90 13.91
N SER A 303 -4.97 4.42 13.29
CA SER A 303 -5.28 5.84 13.30
C SER A 303 -5.51 6.37 14.70
N HIS A 304 -6.21 5.62 15.56
CA HIS A 304 -6.44 6.00 16.95
C HIS A 304 -5.11 6.11 17.74
N VAL A 305 -4.25 5.10 17.64
CA VAL A 305 -2.96 5.10 18.33
C VAL A 305 -2.05 6.20 17.79
N ALA A 306 -1.92 6.30 16.46
CA ALA A 306 -1.01 7.25 15.82
C ALA A 306 -1.30 8.71 16.19
N ARG A 307 -2.57 9.08 16.33
CA ARG A 307 -2.98 10.45 16.71
C ARG A 307 -2.50 10.90 18.11
N ASN A 308 -2.04 9.98 18.95
CA ASN A 308 -1.45 10.35 20.23
C ASN A 308 -0.01 10.86 20.09
N TYR A 309 0.64 10.62 18.95
CA TYR A 309 2.05 10.88 18.74
C TYR A 309 2.35 11.79 17.54
N ILE A 310 1.54 11.70 16.49
CA ILE A 310 1.76 12.39 15.21
C ILE A 310 0.46 12.97 14.64
N PRO A 311 0.52 13.93 13.73
CA PRO A 311 -0.58 14.29 12.86
C PRO A 311 -1.02 13.08 12.04
N ALA A 312 -2.17 12.48 12.39
CA ALA A 312 -2.69 11.27 11.76
C ALA A 312 -4.18 11.39 11.46
N PHE A 313 -4.69 10.50 10.62
CA PHE A 313 -6.10 10.51 10.23
C PHE A 313 -7.01 10.19 11.40
N LYS A 314 -8.20 10.80 11.41
CA LYS A 314 -9.30 10.37 12.26
C LYS A 314 -9.96 9.16 11.61
N GLY A 315 -10.35 8.17 12.42
CA GLY A 315 -11.01 6.96 11.95
C GLY A 315 -12.10 6.49 12.90
N ASN A 316 -13.19 5.97 12.36
CA ASN A 316 -14.24 5.26 13.08
C ASN A 316 -14.98 4.30 12.13
N PHE A 317 -16.10 3.77 12.57
CA PHE A 317 -16.94 2.88 11.77
C PHE A 317 -18.24 3.56 11.36
N ILE A 318 -18.71 3.21 10.17
CA ILE A 318 -20.00 3.68 9.64
C ILE A 318 -20.73 2.48 9.03
N LYS A 319 -22.03 2.34 9.32
CA LYS A 319 -22.94 1.43 8.62
C LYS A 319 -23.45 2.12 7.35
N VAL A 320 -23.48 1.40 6.25
CA VAL A 320 -23.96 1.91 4.96
C VAL A 320 -25.17 1.13 4.51
N VAL A 321 -26.22 1.86 4.13
CA VAL A 321 -27.45 1.34 3.53
C VAL A 321 -27.59 2.03 2.16
N ILE A 322 -27.75 1.26 1.09
CA ILE A 322 -27.94 1.78 -0.26
C ILE A 322 -29.29 1.33 -0.80
N ASN A 323 -30.15 2.26 -1.17
CA ASN A 323 -31.51 2.01 -1.66
C ASN A 323 -32.29 1.06 -0.73
N GLY A 324 -32.19 1.27 0.57
CA GLY A 324 -32.84 0.48 1.60
C GLY A 324 -32.13 -0.84 1.94
N GLU A 325 -31.08 -1.25 1.23
CA GLU A 325 -30.36 -2.49 1.46
C GLU A 325 -29.11 -2.27 2.31
N SER A 326 -28.90 -3.07 3.35
CA SER A 326 -27.71 -3.00 4.21
C SER A 326 -26.46 -3.49 3.46
N TRP A 327 -25.47 -2.62 3.30
CA TRP A 327 -24.14 -2.93 2.79
C TRP A 327 -23.13 -3.22 3.90
N GLY A 328 -23.59 -3.14 5.16
CA GLY A 328 -22.80 -3.47 6.33
C GLY A 328 -21.84 -2.37 6.78
N LEU A 329 -20.82 -2.78 7.52
CA LEU A 329 -19.88 -1.91 8.19
C LEU A 329 -18.74 -1.50 7.24
N TYR A 330 -18.37 -0.22 7.27
CA TYR A 330 -17.20 0.33 6.58
C TYR A 330 -16.26 0.97 7.60
N SER A 331 -14.96 0.81 7.43
CA SER A 331 -13.98 1.67 8.09
C SER A 331 -14.06 3.05 7.43
N HIS A 332 -14.26 4.09 8.24
CA HIS A 332 -14.42 5.46 7.78
C HIS A 332 -13.21 6.26 8.22
N ILE A 333 -12.35 6.62 7.26
CA ILE A 333 -11.06 7.27 7.50
C ILE A 333 -11.04 8.66 6.88
N GLN A 334 -10.50 9.63 7.60
CA GLN A 334 -10.37 11.01 7.16
C GLN A 334 -9.62 11.12 5.83
N GLN A 335 -10.09 11.97 4.95
CA GLN A 335 -9.43 12.24 3.68
C GLN A 335 -8.20 13.13 3.88
N TYR A 336 -7.09 12.81 3.19
CA TYR A 336 -5.91 13.67 3.12
C TYR A 336 -6.20 14.90 2.25
N ASN A 337 -6.86 15.89 2.84
CA ASN A 337 -7.33 17.11 2.18
C ASN A 337 -7.08 18.34 3.07
N LYS A 338 -7.72 19.46 2.72
CA LYS A 338 -7.62 20.70 3.49
C LYS A 338 -8.23 20.59 4.89
N ASP A 339 -9.23 19.71 5.09
CA ASP A 339 -9.83 19.50 6.42
C ASP A 339 -8.86 18.77 7.36
N PHE A 340 -8.10 17.81 6.82
CA PHE A 340 -7.00 17.16 7.57
C PHE A 340 -5.92 18.18 7.98
N LEU A 341 -5.55 19.10 7.10
CA LEU A 341 -4.56 20.14 7.40
C LEU A 341 -5.07 21.08 8.50
N GLU A 342 -6.33 21.50 8.41
CA GLU A 342 -6.97 22.34 9.42
C GLU A 342 -6.98 21.66 10.79
N ASP A 343 -7.38 20.40 10.84
CA ASP A 343 -7.47 19.60 12.08
C ASP A 343 -6.12 19.40 12.77
N ASN A 344 -5.02 19.26 12.01
CA ASN A 344 -3.72 18.87 12.55
C ASN A 344 -2.70 20.02 12.58
N PHE A 345 -2.84 21.03 11.72
CA PHE A 345 -1.87 22.12 11.57
C PHE A 345 -2.49 23.51 11.72
N GLY A 346 -3.80 23.61 11.95
CA GLY A 346 -4.51 24.88 12.09
C GLY A 346 -4.50 25.74 10.82
N THR A 347 -4.30 25.12 9.66
CA THR A 347 -4.26 25.81 8.36
C THR A 347 -4.77 24.93 7.24
N ARG A 348 -5.30 25.55 6.19
CA ARG A 348 -5.72 24.89 4.96
C ARG A 348 -4.73 25.06 3.81
N ALA A 349 -3.64 25.79 4.07
CA ALA A 349 -2.61 26.15 3.10
C ALA A 349 -1.46 25.13 3.06
N GLY A 350 -0.48 25.34 2.16
CA GLY A 350 0.68 24.47 1.98
C GLY A 350 0.53 23.49 0.84
N THR A 351 1.55 22.67 0.59
CA THR A 351 1.59 21.72 -0.51
C THR A 351 1.61 20.29 0.00
N ARG A 352 0.80 19.46 -0.63
CA ARG A 352 0.65 18.04 -0.29
C ARG A 352 1.10 17.17 -1.44
N TRP A 353 1.88 16.13 -1.11
CA TRP A 353 2.18 15.03 -2.03
C TRP A 353 1.69 13.72 -1.45
N LYS A 354 1.25 12.84 -2.34
CA LYS A 354 1.06 11.43 -2.07
C LYS A 354 2.19 10.66 -2.74
N ILE A 355 2.83 9.80 -1.99
CA ILE A 355 3.85 8.87 -2.49
C ILE A 355 3.21 7.48 -2.48
N GLY A 356 2.86 6.98 -3.67
CA GLY A 356 2.16 5.70 -3.79
C GLY A 356 3.09 4.53 -4.00
N ALA A 357 2.55 3.30 -3.98
CA ALA A 357 3.24 2.03 -4.23
C ALA A 357 3.74 1.89 -5.67
N GLY A 358 4.45 2.85 -6.18
CA GLY A 358 4.90 2.93 -7.57
C GLY A 358 6.37 2.62 -7.75
N GLY A 359 6.77 1.36 -7.64
CA GLY A 359 7.99 0.85 -8.27
C GLY A 359 9.33 1.35 -7.75
N GLY A 360 10.08 0.49 -7.08
CA GLY A 360 11.54 0.55 -7.05
C GLY A 360 12.19 1.67 -6.23
N GLY A 361 11.52 2.19 -5.19
CA GLY A 361 12.14 3.17 -4.30
C GLY A 361 12.05 4.62 -4.78
N SER A 362 11.18 4.93 -5.73
CA SER A 362 11.00 6.31 -6.24
C SER A 362 10.52 7.33 -5.20
N GLY A 363 10.11 6.89 -4.02
CA GLY A 363 9.71 7.73 -2.89
C GLY A 363 10.66 7.67 -1.69
N ASN A 364 11.88 7.19 -1.88
CA ASN A 364 12.84 6.94 -0.79
C ASN A 364 13.52 8.18 -0.18
N LEU A 365 13.14 9.39 -0.64
CA LEU A 365 13.70 10.69 -0.26
C LEU A 365 15.18 10.90 -0.65
N ARG A 366 15.76 10.04 -1.50
CA ARG A 366 17.03 10.36 -2.16
C ARG A 366 16.83 11.50 -3.15
N TYR A 367 17.87 12.26 -3.37
CA TYR A 367 17.90 13.27 -4.41
C TYR A 367 17.96 12.62 -5.81
N PRO A 368 16.88 12.68 -6.62
CA PRO A 368 16.83 11.98 -7.89
C PRO A 368 17.37 12.84 -9.06
N GLY A 369 17.47 14.17 -8.87
CA GLY A 369 17.87 15.13 -9.89
C GLY A 369 17.13 16.46 -9.75
N ASP A 370 17.52 17.45 -10.62
CA ASP A 370 17.03 18.84 -10.55
C ASP A 370 15.67 19.05 -11.24
N LYS A 371 15.12 18.03 -11.89
CA LYS A 371 13.90 18.17 -12.70
C LYS A 371 12.70 17.56 -11.99
N LYS A 372 11.56 18.21 -12.11
CA LYS A 372 10.28 17.72 -11.60
C LYS A 372 9.96 16.30 -12.08
N GLU A 373 10.34 15.97 -13.31
CA GLU A 373 10.11 14.64 -13.90
C GLU A 373 10.91 13.54 -13.23
N ASP A 374 12.00 13.88 -12.53
CA ASP A 374 12.81 12.93 -11.76
C ASP A 374 12.05 12.44 -10.49
N TYR A 375 11.08 13.23 -10.00
CA TYR A 375 10.24 12.94 -8.83
C TYR A 375 8.99 12.14 -9.19
N ASN A 376 9.10 11.16 -10.06
CA ASN A 376 7.95 10.40 -10.59
C ASN A 376 7.15 9.60 -9.56
N GLY A 377 7.70 9.36 -8.36
CA GLY A 377 7.00 8.75 -7.23
C GLY A 377 6.13 9.72 -6.43
N PHE A 378 6.30 11.03 -6.63
CA PHE A 378 5.63 12.08 -5.86
C PHE A 378 4.46 12.66 -6.65
N GLN A 379 3.25 12.40 -6.20
CA GLN A 379 2.03 12.91 -6.80
C GLN A 379 1.55 14.14 -6.04
N GLN A 380 1.77 15.34 -6.58
CA GLN A 380 1.26 16.57 -6.00
C GLN A 380 -0.27 16.57 -5.95
N ARG A 381 -0.83 16.89 -4.79
CA ARG A 381 -2.27 16.94 -4.51
C ARG A 381 -2.80 18.36 -4.31
N THR A 382 -1.92 19.34 -4.35
CA THR A 382 -2.24 20.77 -4.29
C THR A 382 -1.91 21.37 -5.64
N GLU A 383 -2.88 22.00 -6.29
CA GLU A 383 -2.72 22.62 -7.61
C GLU A 383 -1.88 23.92 -7.56
N GLY A 384 -1.23 24.28 -8.67
CA GLY A 384 -0.61 25.57 -8.92
C GLY A 384 0.59 25.92 -8.03
N LYS A 385 1.29 24.95 -7.47
CA LYS A 385 2.44 25.17 -6.57
C LYS A 385 3.75 24.68 -7.20
N GLU A 386 4.18 25.30 -8.29
CA GLU A 386 5.45 24.90 -8.97
C GLU A 386 6.68 25.18 -8.10
N GLU A 387 6.67 26.25 -7.28
CA GLU A 387 7.76 26.56 -6.35
C GLU A 387 7.97 25.44 -5.31
N ALA A 388 6.92 24.73 -4.96
CA ALA A 388 7.01 23.63 -4.00
C ALA A 388 7.87 22.46 -4.51
N TRP A 389 8.04 22.30 -5.83
CA TRP A 389 8.95 21.30 -6.38
C TRP A 389 10.43 21.66 -6.14
N LYS A 390 10.77 22.96 -6.15
CA LYS A 390 12.12 23.43 -5.78
C LYS A 390 12.39 23.20 -4.29
N GLU A 391 11.39 23.42 -3.44
CA GLU A 391 11.52 23.11 -2.02
C GLU A 391 11.73 21.61 -1.78
N LEU A 392 11.01 20.74 -2.53
CA LEU A 392 11.20 19.29 -2.45
C LEU A 392 12.59 18.86 -2.95
N GLU A 393 13.06 19.44 -4.04
CA GLU A 393 14.42 19.25 -4.56
C GLU A 393 15.47 19.61 -3.51
N GLN A 394 15.39 20.81 -2.95
CA GLN A 394 16.31 21.27 -1.90
C GLN A 394 16.28 20.38 -0.67
N PHE A 395 15.10 19.91 -0.28
CA PHE A 395 14.93 19.03 0.87
C PHE A 395 15.57 17.66 0.64
N THR A 396 15.32 17.03 -0.50
CA THR A 396 15.91 15.72 -0.83
C THR A 396 17.42 15.82 -1.02
N LYS A 397 17.91 16.90 -1.63
CA LYS A 397 19.33 17.19 -1.75
C LYS A 397 19.99 17.37 -0.39
N LEU A 398 19.37 18.14 0.51
CA LEU A 398 19.82 18.29 1.88
C LEU A 398 19.93 16.95 2.60
N LEU A 399 18.92 16.08 2.48
CA LEU A 399 18.95 14.75 3.08
C LEU A 399 20.07 13.87 2.51
N ASP A 400 20.30 13.92 1.21
CA ASP A 400 21.26 13.04 0.53
C ASP A 400 22.72 13.53 0.67
N GLU A 401 22.96 14.83 0.58
CA GLU A 401 24.32 15.40 0.51
C GLU A 401 24.89 15.84 1.87
N THR A 402 24.04 16.22 2.84
CA THR A 402 24.54 16.74 4.13
C THR A 402 25.26 15.64 4.94
N PRO A 403 26.47 15.89 5.47
CA PRO A 403 27.13 14.98 6.40
C PRO A 403 26.27 14.69 7.64
N VAL A 404 26.44 13.49 8.21
CA VAL A 404 25.64 13.04 9.36
C VAL A 404 25.75 13.99 10.56
N GLU A 405 26.93 14.55 10.79
CA GLU A 405 27.26 15.46 11.89
C GLU A 405 26.49 16.79 11.81
N GLU A 406 26.20 17.26 10.60
CA GLU A 406 25.52 18.53 10.36
C GLU A 406 24.01 18.35 10.14
N LEU A 407 23.55 17.11 9.93
CA LEU A 407 22.18 16.85 9.47
C LEU A 407 21.12 17.40 10.42
N ALA A 408 21.31 17.25 11.73
CA ALA A 408 20.36 17.70 12.73
C ALA A 408 20.16 19.23 12.68
N GLU A 409 21.25 19.97 12.52
CA GLU A 409 21.21 21.43 12.40
C GLU A 409 20.56 21.86 11.09
N LYS A 410 20.93 21.25 9.97
CA LYS A 410 20.37 21.56 8.64
C LYS A 410 18.89 21.25 8.51
N LEU A 411 18.40 20.21 9.19
CA LEU A 411 16.98 19.86 9.23
C LEU A 411 16.15 20.76 10.15
N ASN A 412 16.80 21.47 11.08
CA ASN A 412 16.11 22.33 12.02
C ASN A 412 15.29 23.41 11.28
N GLY A 413 14.00 23.50 11.59
CA GLY A 413 13.06 24.41 10.93
C GLY A 413 12.61 23.96 9.52
N ARG A 414 13.30 23.03 8.87
CA ARG A 414 12.97 22.54 7.50
C ARG A 414 12.22 21.22 7.50
N PHE A 415 12.39 20.41 8.55
CA PHE A 415 11.73 19.11 8.65
C PHE A 415 11.25 18.86 10.07
N ASP A 416 10.09 18.27 10.20
CA ASP A 416 9.52 17.83 11.48
C ASP A 416 10.12 16.50 11.91
N LEU A 417 11.38 16.57 12.36
CA LEU A 417 12.16 15.41 12.72
C LEU A 417 11.55 14.61 13.87
N ASP A 418 10.90 15.30 14.79
CA ASP A 418 10.26 14.69 15.95
C ASP A 418 9.09 13.80 15.56
N SER A 419 8.15 14.38 14.84
CA SER A 419 7.01 13.65 14.27
C SER A 419 7.46 12.52 13.34
N ALA A 420 8.50 12.74 12.52
CA ALA A 420 9.03 11.71 11.65
C ALA A 420 9.60 10.50 12.42
N MET A 421 10.31 10.72 13.54
CA MET A 421 10.83 9.61 14.35
C MET A 421 9.71 8.81 15.03
N TRP A 422 8.64 9.48 15.47
CA TRP A 422 7.44 8.78 15.96
C TRP A 422 6.76 8.00 14.83
N SER A 423 6.67 8.58 13.62
CA SER A 423 6.11 7.89 12.45
C SER A 423 6.88 6.61 12.14
N LEU A 424 8.22 6.67 12.08
CA LEU A 424 9.06 5.48 11.87
C LEU A 424 8.86 4.42 12.95
N ALA A 425 8.68 4.83 14.22
CA ALA A 425 8.43 3.91 15.32
C ALA A 425 7.05 3.24 15.22
N LEU A 426 6.02 3.99 14.86
CA LEU A 426 4.68 3.48 14.61
C LEU A 426 4.66 2.50 13.43
N GLU A 427 5.30 2.86 12.30
CA GLU A 427 5.41 1.97 11.13
C GLU A 427 6.10 0.65 11.49
N CYS A 428 7.14 0.70 12.33
CA CYS A 428 7.83 -0.50 12.81
C CYS A 428 6.94 -1.37 13.69
N VAL A 429 6.31 -0.78 14.72
CA VAL A 429 5.48 -1.51 15.70
C VAL A 429 4.25 -2.12 15.05
N PHE A 430 3.56 -1.35 14.21
CA PHE A 430 2.34 -1.78 13.52
C PHE A 430 2.60 -2.44 12.17
N GLN A 431 3.86 -2.50 11.73
CA GLN A 431 4.29 -3.13 10.46
C GLN A 431 3.61 -2.50 9.24
N ASP A 432 3.54 -1.19 9.24
CA ASP A 432 3.00 -0.42 8.13
C ASP A 432 3.91 -0.49 6.90
N GLU A 433 3.32 -0.34 5.72
CA GLU A 433 4.02 -0.37 4.43
C GLU A 433 4.65 0.97 4.04
N GLY A 434 4.76 1.92 4.97
CA GLY A 434 5.22 3.29 4.78
C GLY A 434 6.70 3.47 4.40
N TYR A 435 7.23 4.63 4.77
CA TYR A 435 8.63 5.00 4.47
C TYR A 435 9.63 4.02 5.10
N PHE A 436 9.38 3.55 6.32
CA PHE A 436 10.26 2.65 7.06
C PHE A 436 10.52 1.35 6.29
N THR A 437 9.48 0.70 5.79
CA THR A 437 9.58 -0.60 5.14
C THR A 437 9.86 -0.50 3.65
N ARG A 438 9.12 0.32 2.91
CA ARG A 438 9.14 0.37 1.44
C ARG A 438 9.76 1.63 0.84
N GLY A 439 9.77 2.78 1.56
CA GLY A 439 10.07 4.09 1.01
C GLY A 439 9.03 4.54 -0.01
N SER A 440 7.80 4.11 0.21
CA SER A 440 6.59 4.48 -0.53
C SER A 440 5.40 4.42 0.42
N ASP A 441 4.20 4.62 -0.07
CA ASP A 441 2.95 4.54 0.67
C ASP A 441 2.92 5.44 1.93
N TYR A 442 3.37 6.68 1.75
CA TYR A 442 3.28 7.73 2.74
C TYR A 442 2.81 9.04 2.10
N ASN A 443 2.51 10.03 2.91
CA ASN A 443 2.20 11.38 2.46
C ASN A 443 3.30 12.34 2.92
N LEU A 444 3.54 13.38 2.14
CA LEU A 444 4.45 14.47 2.48
C LEU A 444 3.70 15.79 2.44
N TYR A 445 3.90 16.64 3.43
CA TYR A 445 3.30 17.95 3.52
C TYR A 445 4.37 19.02 3.74
N LEU A 446 4.36 20.04 2.90
CA LEU A 446 5.12 21.28 3.08
C LEU A 446 4.19 22.35 3.62
N ASP A 447 4.41 22.78 4.83
CA ASP A 447 3.62 23.80 5.47
C ASP A 447 3.94 25.22 4.94
N PRO A 448 3.12 26.24 5.26
CA PRO A 448 3.37 27.62 4.81
C PRO A 448 4.65 28.25 5.37
N LYS A 449 5.28 27.64 6.37
CA LYS A 449 6.55 28.10 6.97
C LYS A 449 7.77 27.45 6.30
N GLY A 450 7.57 26.60 5.28
CA GLY A 450 8.64 25.90 4.57
C GLY A 450 9.14 24.64 5.29
N ARG A 451 8.34 24.06 6.21
CA ARG A 451 8.69 22.86 6.95
C ARG A 451 8.01 21.64 6.37
N PHE A 452 8.77 20.60 6.09
CA PHE A 452 8.25 19.31 5.65
C PHE A 452 7.80 18.43 6.81
N HIS A 453 6.69 17.69 6.59
CA HIS A 453 6.12 16.75 7.53
C HIS A 453 5.92 15.40 6.84
N LEU A 454 6.46 14.32 7.43
CA LEU A 454 6.22 12.95 7.01
C LEU A 454 4.91 12.47 7.65
N LEU A 455 3.96 12.03 6.83
CA LEU A 455 2.62 11.66 7.29
C LEU A 455 2.28 10.25 6.80
N GLN A 456 1.47 9.55 7.56
CA GLN A 456 0.92 8.25 7.19
C GLN A 456 0.08 8.30 5.91
N HIS A 457 -0.12 7.14 5.27
CA HIS A 457 -0.99 7.04 4.12
C HIS A 457 -2.09 6.01 4.30
N ASP A 458 -1.83 4.75 4.26
CA ASP A 458 -2.82 3.67 4.13
C ASP A 458 -2.61 2.63 5.25
N GLY A 459 -3.38 2.74 6.33
CA GLY A 459 -3.26 1.87 7.50
C GLY A 459 -4.01 0.54 7.38
N ASN A 460 -4.57 0.19 6.21
CA ASN A 460 -5.37 -1.02 6.04
C ASN A 460 -4.56 -2.32 6.06
N GLU A 461 -3.26 -2.24 5.82
CA GLU A 461 -2.34 -3.38 5.75
C GLU A 461 -1.48 -3.55 7.02
N VAL A 462 -1.65 -2.67 8.03
CA VAL A 462 -0.96 -2.80 9.32
C VAL A 462 -1.33 -4.11 10.03
N MET A 463 -0.45 -4.59 10.88
CA MET A 463 -0.63 -5.84 11.65
C MET A 463 -0.98 -7.04 10.76
N ASN A 464 -0.46 -7.07 9.53
CA ASN A 464 -0.78 -8.12 8.58
C ASN A 464 -0.08 -9.43 8.96
N ILE A 465 -0.72 -10.56 8.60
CA ILE A 465 -0.13 -11.88 8.83
C ILE A 465 1.09 -12.05 7.91
N PRO A 466 2.24 -12.53 8.41
CA PRO A 466 3.43 -12.75 7.60
C PRO A 466 3.15 -13.61 6.36
N GLY A 467 3.61 -13.17 5.19
CA GLY A 467 3.45 -13.89 3.92
C GLY A 467 2.26 -13.45 3.08
N GLY A 468 1.62 -12.32 3.40
CA GLY A 468 0.63 -11.68 2.52
C GLY A 468 1.25 -11.18 1.20
N PRO A 469 0.43 -10.99 0.15
CA PRO A 469 0.89 -10.50 -1.14
C PRO A 469 1.58 -9.13 -0.99
N GLY A 470 2.83 -9.01 -1.45
CA GLY A 470 3.57 -7.74 -1.49
C GLY A 470 4.60 -7.54 -0.39
N MET A 471 4.63 -8.36 0.66
CA MET A 471 5.69 -8.33 1.66
C MET A 471 6.84 -9.27 1.26
N PRO A 472 8.12 -8.85 1.36
CA PRO A 472 9.25 -9.76 1.22
C PRO A 472 9.12 -10.90 2.23
N SER A 473 9.28 -12.14 1.76
CA SER A 473 9.24 -13.32 2.62
C SER A 473 10.29 -13.19 3.73
N GLY A 474 9.88 -13.08 4.98
CA GLY A 474 10.76 -12.99 6.14
C GLY A 474 10.81 -11.64 6.88
N LEU A 475 10.18 -10.58 6.34
CA LEU A 475 10.28 -9.21 6.89
C LEU A 475 8.94 -8.66 7.39
N SER A 476 7.93 -9.49 7.55
CA SER A 476 6.61 -9.08 8.00
C SER A 476 6.24 -9.74 9.32
N GLY A 477 5.39 -9.09 10.07
CA GLY A 477 4.91 -9.56 11.34
C GLY A 477 5.89 -9.32 12.50
N PRO A 478 5.79 -10.05 13.61
CA PRO A 478 6.58 -9.85 14.83
C PRO A 478 8.11 -9.98 14.64
N LYS A 479 8.56 -10.30 13.43
CA LYS A 479 9.98 -10.45 13.06
C LYS A 479 10.56 -9.23 12.35
N LEU A 480 9.80 -8.16 12.17
CA LEU A 480 10.32 -6.92 11.61
C LEU A 480 11.32 -6.33 12.61
N GLU A 481 12.58 -6.28 12.21
CA GLU A 481 13.63 -5.75 13.08
C GLU A 481 13.48 -4.24 13.28
N PRO A 482 13.65 -3.72 14.51
CA PRO A 482 13.50 -2.30 14.80
C PRO A 482 14.40 -1.37 13.98
N PHE A 483 15.50 -1.87 13.46
CA PHE A 483 16.46 -1.13 12.64
C PHE A 483 16.52 -1.65 11.20
N TYR A 484 15.43 -2.26 10.72
CA TYR A 484 15.32 -2.64 9.32
C TYR A 484 15.57 -1.42 8.40
N ASN A 485 16.37 -1.59 7.34
CA ASN A 485 16.83 -0.52 6.45
C ASN A 485 17.71 0.59 7.08
N ALA A 486 18.14 0.45 8.34
CA ALA A 486 18.99 1.47 8.99
C ALA A 486 20.38 1.60 8.35
N ASP A 487 20.87 0.55 7.70
CA ASP A 487 22.14 0.48 6.96
C ASP A 487 21.97 0.71 5.45
N ASN A 488 20.78 0.99 4.99
CA ASN A 488 20.47 1.18 3.57
C ASN A 488 20.62 2.66 3.15
N PRO A 489 21.68 3.02 2.38
CA PRO A 489 21.88 4.41 1.92
C PRO A 489 20.76 4.91 1.00
N ASP A 490 19.99 4.00 0.38
CA ASP A 490 18.81 4.38 -0.41
C ASP A 490 17.63 4.85 0.45
N ARG A 491 17.79 4.90 1.78
CA ARG A 491 16.87 5.45 2.76
C ARG A 491 17.56 6.57 3.55
N PRO A 492 17.91 7.70 2.92
CA PRO A 492 18.82 8.67 3.53
C PRO A 492 18.34 9.19 4.88
N LEU A 493 17.04 9.38 5.08
CA LEU A 493 16.50 9.82 6.37
C LEU A 493 16.83 8.83 7.48
N MET A 494 16.50 7.54 7.32
CA MET A 494 16.77 6.52 8.34
C MET A 494 18.28 6.24 8.46
N TYR A 495 18.95 6.05 7.31
CA TYR A 495 20.37 5.75 7.25
C TYR A 495 21.20 6.74 8.05
N LYS A 496 20.94 8.05 7.87
CA LYS A 496 21.69 9.09 8.56
C LYS A 496 21.24 9.32 10.00
N LEU A 497 19.94 9.34 10.28
CA LEU A 497 19.43 9.53 11.64
C LEU A 497 19.92 8.44 12.60
N PHE A 498 19.95 7.18 12.15
CA PHE A 498 20.36 6.09 13.03
C PHE A 498 21.88 5.97 13.23
N GLN A 499 22.69 6.73 12.49
CA GLN A 499 24.10 6.90 12.77
C GLN A 499 24.36 7.88 13.95
N VAL A 500 23.41 8.76 14.25
CA VAL A 500 23.50 9.72 15.35
C VAL A 500 23.02 9.07 16.65
N PRO A 501 23.88 8.87 17.67
CA PRO A 501 23.53 8.09 18.86
C PRO A 501 22.28 8.56 19.60
N HIS A 502 22.08 9.88 19.74
CA HIS A 502 20.92 10.42 20.46
C HIS A 502 19.61 10.21 19.70
N PHE A 503 19.59 10.28 18.36
CA PHE A 503 18.41 9.96 17.58
C PHE A 503 18.07 8.47 17.63
N LYS A 504 19.10 7.62 17.60
CA LYS A 504 18.92 6.18 17.76
C LYS A 504 18.34 5.83 19.13
N ALA A 505 18.82 6.49 20.20
CA ALA A 505 18.30 6.33 21.55
C ALA A 505 16.85 6.82 21.67
N ARG A 506 16.53 7.97 21.05
CA ARG A 506 15.17 8.53 21.01
C ARG A 506 14.20 7.62 20.27
N TYR A 507 14.57 7.10 19.12
CA TYR A 507 13.77 6.12 18.38
C TYR A 507 13.46 4.87 19.21
N ARG A 508 14.48 4.32 19.93
CA ARG A 508 14.25 3.19 20.84
C ARG A 508 13.27 3.55 21.97
N HIS A 509 13.34 4.76 22.48
CA HIS A 509 12.40 5.25 23.50
C HIS A 509 10.97 5.28 22.92
N HIS A 510 10.77 5.77 21.70
CA HIS A 510 9.46 5.79 21.05
C HIS A 510 8.90 4.38 20.85
N LEU A 511 9.71 3.43 20.36
CA LEU A 511 9.31 2.03 20.25
C LEU A 511 8.84 1.47 21.60
N LYS A 512 9.62 1.73 22.66
CA LYS A 512 9.28 1.26 24.01
C LYS A 512 7.97 1.89 24.50
N THR A 513 7.78 3.18 24.31
CA THR A 513 6.57 3.89 24.72
C THR A 513 5.33 3.29 24.03
N ILE A 514 5.36 3.17 22.70
CA ILE A 514 4.22 2.60 21.94
C ILE A 514 3.91 1.18 22.43
N THR A 515 4.93 0.33 22.58
CA THR A 515 4.70 -1.06 22.99
C THR A 515 4.22 -1.20 24.43
N GLN A 516 4.62 -0.33 25.33
CA GLN A 516 4.17 -0.34 26.72
C GLN A 516 2.75 0.20 26.93
N GLU A 517 2.34 1.16 26.09
CA GLU A 517 1.04 1.81 26.22
C GLU A 517 -0.07 1.07 25.46
N TRP A 518 0.26 0.37 24.37
CA TRP A 518 -0.74 -0.16 23.44
C TRP A 518 -0.66 -1.65 23.14
N ILE A 519 0.44 -2.33 23.47
CA ILE A 519 0.65 -3.76 23.19
C ILE A 519 0.98 -4.53 24.47
#